data_b91190be8a7000e16bd965fd7c2f3dea
#
_entry.id   b91190be8a7000e16bd965fd7c2f3dea
#
_cell.length_a   1.000
_cell.length_b   1.000
_cell.length_c   1.000
_cell.angle_alpha   90.00
_cell.angle_beta   90.00
_cell.angle_gamma   90.00
#
_symmetry.space_group_name_H-M   'P 1'
#
loop_
_entity.id
_entity.type
_entity.pdbx_description
1 polymer ?
#
loop_
_entity_poly.entity_id
_entity_poly.type
_entity_poly.pdbx_seq_one_letter_code
_entity_poly.pdbx_strand_id
1 'polypeptide(L)'
;MSIFLMRLLVPAILFFAAVSPAWAANPANEARQAWPLLDYIAVDYAGAVRNGQVVETGEYAEMQEFAETVRTKLAALPSHPEQKKLNAQAQQLKAEIAGHADPQVVAATAHALADQLLVIYKIDATPATPPVVASATTLYAQQCSA
;
A
#
# COMPACT_ATOMS: atom_id res chain seq x y z
N MET A 1 -41.64 -65.55 -14.06
CA MET A 1 -41.86 -64.42 -13.14
C MET A 1 -40.48 -63.91 -12.79
N SER A 2 -39.95 -62.99 -13.66
CA SER A 2 -38.56 -62.51 -13.58
C SER A 2 -38.57 -61.07 -13.15
N ILE A 3 -37.96 -60.82 -12.00
CA ILE A 3 -37.82 -59.48 -11.45
C ILE A 3 -36.52 -58.89 -12.00
N PHE A 4 -36.67 -57.88 -12.87
CA PHE A 4 -35.54 -57.10 -13.42
C PHE A 4 -35.01 -56.13 -12.35
N LEU A 5 -33.80 -56.40 -11.90
CA LEU A 5 -33.04 -55.51 -10.97
C LEU A 5 -32.29 -54.48 -11.78
N MET A 6 -32.88 -53.28 -11.92
CA MET A 6 -32.25 -52.13 -12.61
C MET A 6 -31.27 -51.48 -11.67
N ARG A 7 -29.97 -51.72 -11.87
CA ARG A 7 -28.86 -51.05 -11.16
C ARG A 7 -28.73 -49.64 -11.67
N LEU A 8 -29.06 -48.67 -10.84
CA LEU A 8 -28.84 -47.26 -11.06
C LEU A 8 -27.33 -46.99 -10.82
N LEU A 9 -26.57 -46.78 -11.88
CA LEU A 9 -25.20 -46.23 -11.85
C LEU A 9 -25.29 -44.75 -11.66
N VAL A 10 -24.97 -44.25 -10.46
CA VAL A 10 -24.78 -42.82 -10.19
C VAL A 10 -23.33 -42.46 -10.55
N PRO A 11 -23.04 -41.60 -11.54
CA PRO A 11 -21.69 -41.14 -11.79
C PRO A 11 -21.29 -40.17 -10.67
N ALA A 12 -20.29 -40.53 -9.89
CA ALA A 12 -19.62 -39.62 -8.96
C ALA A 12 -18.84 -38.59 -9.77
N ILE A 13 -19.41 -37.39 -9.90
CA ILE A 13 -18.69 -36.24 -10.44
C ILE A 13 -17.70 -35.77 -9.37
N LEU A 14 -16.44 -36.13 -9.55
CA LEU A 14 -15.30 -35.56 -8.79
C LEU A 14 -15.15 -34.09 -9.18
N PHE A 15 -15.64 -33.19 -8.32
CA PHE A 15 -15.40 -31.76 -8.42
C PHE A 15 -13.94 -31.50 -8.04
N PHE A 16 -13.06 -31.44 -9.02
CA PHE A 16 -11.70 -30.99 -8.86
C PHE A 16 -11.74 -29.48 -8.64
N ALA A 17 -11.78 -29.04 -7.38
CA ALA A 17 -11.58 -27.65 -7.04
C ALA A 17 -10.15 -27.29 -7.42
N ALA A 18 -9.98 -26.58 -8.55
CA ALA A 18 -8.72 -25.97 -8.92
C ALA A 18 -8.39 -24.91 -7.88
N VAL A 19 -7.54 -25.27 -6.91
CA VAL A 19 -6.91 -24.32 -6.00
C VAL A 19 -5.92 -23.52 -6.85
N SER A 20 -6.36 -22.38 -7.39
CA SER A 20 -5.43 -21.44 -7.99
C SER A 20 -4.43 -21.02 -6.92
N PRO A 21 -3.11 -21.12 -7.17
CA PRO A 21 -2.15 -20.54 -6.24
C PRO A 21 -2.43 -19.04 -6.19
N ALA A 22 -2.97 -18.56 -5.08
CA ALA A 22 -2.94 -17.14 -4.80
C ALA A 22 -1.46 -16.75 -4.82
N TRP A 23 -1.06 -15.92 -5.77
CA TRP A 23 0.27 -15.32 -5.76
C TRP A 23 0.37 -14.57 -4.44
N ALA A 24 1.09 -15.15 -3.49
CA ALA A 24 1.34 -14.52 -2.20
C ALA A 24 2.06 -13.20 -2.51
N ALA A 25 1.37 -12.08 -2.34
CA ALA A 25 1.96 -10.77 -2.50
C ALA A 25 3.22 -10.73 -1.61
N ASN A 26 4.35 -10.36 -2.19
CA ASN A 26 5.60 -10.25 -1.43
C ASN A 26 5.42 -9.10 -0.42
N PRO A 27 5.47 -9.37 0.90
CA PRO A 27 5.23 -8.36 1.92
C PRO A 27 6.10 -7.11 1.77
N ALA A 28 7.36 -7.32 1.39
CA ALA A 28 8.28 -6.22 1.12
C ALA A 28 7.84 -5.37 -0.07
N ASN A 29 7.15 -5.96 -1.05
CA ASN A 29 6.64 -5.21 -2.20
C ASN A 29 5.43 -4.36 -1.83
N GLU A 30 4.49 -4.87 -1.04
CA GLU A 30 3.34 -4.09 -0.57
C GLU A 30 3.79 -2.94 0.37
N ALA A 31 4.71 -3.22 1.29
CA ALA A 31 5.28 -2.20 2.15
C ALA A 31 6.07 -1.15 1.35
N ARG A 32 6.80 -1.57 0.30
CA ARG A 32 7.52 -0.67 -0.62
C ARG A 32 6.58 0.24 -1.40
N GLN A 33 5.38 -0.21 -1.74
CA GLN A 33 4.38 0.61 -2.40
C GLN A 33 3.68 1.59 -1.44
N ALA A 34 3.57 1.26 -0.16
CA ALA A 34 3.00 2.15 0.85
C ALA A 34 3.97 3.28 1.24
N TRP A 35 5.27 3.03 1.23
CA TRP A 35 6.29 3.97 1.68
C TRP A 35 6.26 5.32 0.94
N PRO A 36 6.27 5.39 -0.41
CA PRO A 36 6.25 6.67 -1.12
C PRO A 36 4.95 7.45 -0.92
N LEU A 37 3.82 6.78 -0.65
CA LEU A 37 2.57 7.47 -0.33
C LEU A 37 2.65 8.19 1.02
N LEU A 38 3.33 7.58 2.00
CA LEU A 38 3.58 8.20 3.29
C LEU A 38 4.50 9.41 3.18
N ASP A 39 5.56 9.29 2.38
CA ASP A 39 6.49 10.38 2.11
C ASP A 39 5.78 11.55 1.41
N TYR A 40 4.93 11.25 0.42
CA TYR A 40 4.12 12.25 -0.27
C TYR A 40 3.16 12.97 0.70
N ILE A 41 2.42 12.23 1.53
CA ILE A 41 1.54 12.82 2.55
C ILE A 41 2.34 13.75 3.48
N ALA A 42 3.51 13.32 3.93
CA ALA A 42 4.32 14.09 4.87
C ALA A 42 4.78 15.43 4.29
N VAL A 43 5.06 15.50 2.99
CA VAL A 43 5.58 16.69 2.31
C VAL A 43 4.45 17.59 1.82
N ASP A 44 3.43 17.04 1.16
CA ASP A 44 2.49 17.81 0.36
C ASP A 44 1.19 18.18 1.10
N TYR A 45 0.87 17.52 2.23
CA TYR A 45 -0.33 17.84 3.01
C TYR A 45 -0.39 19.32 3.44
N ALA A 46 0.73 19.97 3.68
CA ALA A 46 0.80 21.40 4.00
C ALA A 46 0.32 22.31 2.86
N GLY A 47 0.33 21.83 1.62
CA GLY A 47 -0.26 22.50 0.47
C GLY A 47 -1.79 22.42 0.45
N ALA A 48 -2.33 21.31 0.95
CA ALA A 48 -3.76 21.01 0.94
C ALA A 48 -4.53 21.65 2.12
N VAL A 49 -3.90 21.66 3.32
CA VAL A 49 -4.55 22.12 4.57
C VAL A 49 -3.68 23.17 5.25
N ARG A 50 -4.33 24.26 5.69
CA ARG A 50 -3.67 25.36 6.41
C ARG A 50 -4.58 25.92 7.49
N ASN A 51 -4.05 26.02 8.71
CA ASN A 51 -4.81 26.52 9.88
C ASN A 51 -6.15 25.77 10.10
N GLY A 52 -6.15 24.45 9.91
CA GLY A 52 -7.33 23.59 10.07
C GLY A 52 -8.38 23.71 8.94
N GLN A 53 -8.04 24.36 7.84
CA GLN A 53 -8.93 24.55 6.69
C GLN A 53 -8.33 23.98 5.42
N VAL A 54 -9.16 23.34 4.62
CA VAL A 54 -8.80 22.90 3.27
C VAL A 54 -8.65 24.11 2.38
N VAL A 55 -7.44 24.33 1.84
CA VAL A 55 -7.11 25.44 0.94
C VAL A 55 -7.01 24.99 -0.51
N GLU A 56 -6.73 23.69 -0.72
CA GLU A 56 -6.67 23.07 -2.04
C GLU A 56 -7.42 21.74 -2.02
N THR A 57 -8.61 21.71 -2.62
CA THR A 57 -9.53 20.57 -2.52
C THR A 57 -9.06 19.34 -3.29
N GLY A 58 -8.35 19.54 -4.41
CA GLY A 58 -7.80 18.45 -5.21
C GLY A 58 -6.71 17.70 -4.44
N GLU A 59 -5.72 18.43 -3.95
CA GLU A 59 -4.64 17.90 -3.12
C GLU A 59 -5.16 17.23 -1.84
N TYR A 60 -6.16 17.83 -1.20
CA TYR A 60 -6.76 17.23 -0.02
C TYR A 60 -7.44 15.89 -0.30
N ALA A 61 -8.13 15.77 -1.43
CA ALA A 61 -8.73 14.51 -1.85
C ALA A 61 -7.68 13.42 -2.10
N GLU A 62 -6.53 13.79 -2.70
CA GLU A 62 -5.40 12.87 -2.89
C GLU A 62 -4.80 12.40 -1.54
N MET A 63 -4.64 13.31 -0.58
CA MET A 63 -4.16 12.94 0.76
C MET A 63 -5.07 11.92 1.44
N GLN A 64 -6.38 12.08 1.31
CA GLN A 64 -7.35 11.14 1.84
C GLN A 64 -7.26 9.75 1.15
N GLU A 65 -7.12 9.73 -0.17
CA GLU A 65 -6.96 8.51 -0.96
C GLU A 65 -5.67 7.78 -0.63
N PHE A 66 -4.56 8.50 -0.51
CA PHE A 66 -3.27 7.92 -0.15
C PHE A 66 -3.28 7.33 1.26
N ALA A 67 -3.86 8.03 2.22
CA ALA A 67 -4.00 7.51 3.58
C ALA A 67 -4.85 6.23 3.65
N GLU A 68 -5.95 6.15 2.88
CA GLU A 68 -6.77 4.95 2.79
C GLU A 68 -6.01 3.81 2.08
N THR A 69 -5.26 4.12 1.04
CA THR A 69 -4.43 3.14 0.32
C THR A 69 -3.35 2.58 1.24
N VAL A 70 -2.64 3.42 1.98
CA VAL A 70 -1.66 3.00 3.00
C VAL A 70 -2.32 2.06 4.01
N ARG A 71 -3.45 2.47 4.60
CA ARG A 71 -4.19 1.65 5.57
C ARG A 71 -4.54 0.27 5.01
N THR A 72 -5.02 0.21 3.78
CA THR A 72 -5.41 -1.04 3.11
C THR A 72 -4.21 -1.93 2.85
N LYS A 73 -3.11 -1.37 2.33
CA LYS A 73 -1.88 -2.11 2.08
C LYS A 73 -1.29 -2.68 3.37
N LEU A 74 -1.24 -1.89 4.44
CA LEU A 74 -0.73 -2.35 5.73
C LEU A 74 -1.60 -3.43 6.35
N ALA A 75 -2.92 -3.35 6.21
CA ALA A 75 -3.83 -4.40 6.69
C ALA A 75 -3.67 -5.73 5.95
N ALA A 76 -3.23 -5.70 4.68
CA ALA A 76 -2.99 -6.88 3.85
C ALA A 76 -1.61 -7.53 4.08
N LEU A 77 -0.71 -6.87 4.82
CA LEU A 77 0.61 -7.43 5.12
C LEU A 77 0.51 -8.68 6.01
N PRO A 78 1.39 -9.66 5.85
CA PRO A 78 1.45 -10.84 6.70
C PRO A 78 1.61 -10.48 8.18
N SER A 79 1.11 -11.37 9.04
CA SER A 79 1.22 -11.20 10.49
C SER A 79 2.66 -10.96 10.94
N HIS A 80 2.86 -9.86 11.65
CA HIS A 80 4.11 -9.46 12.27
C HIS A 80 3.82 -8.96 13.70
N PRO A 81 4.72 -9.12 14.69
CA PRO A 81 4.50 -8.61 16.04
C PRO A 81 4.07 -7.13 16.09
N GLU A 82 4.63 -6.30 15.22
CA GLU A 82 4.32 -4.87 15.13
C GLU A 82 3.07 -4.54 14.28
N GLN A 83 2.43 -5.52 13.64
CA GLN A 83 1.30 -5.31 12.72
C GLN A 83 0.16 -4.50 13.34
N LYS A 84 -0.19 -4.82 14.59
CA LYS A 84 -1.26 -4.11 15.30
C LYS A 84 -0.92 -2.62 15.49
N LYS A 85 0.33 -2.32 15.79
CA LYS A 85 0.83 -0.95 15.95
C LYS A 85 0.83 -0.19 14.63
N LEU A 86 1.33 -0.81 13.56
CA LEU A 86 1.32 -0.22 12.21
C LEU A 86 -0.10 0.13 11.76
N ASN A 87 -1.04 -0.80 11.94
CA ASN A 87 -2.45 -0.57 11.59
C ASN A 87 -3.08 0.56 12.42
N ALA A 88 -2.76 0.64 13.72
CA ALA A 88 -3.25 1.72 14.57
C ALA A 88 -2.69 3.09 14.13
N GLN A 89 -1.42 3.17 13.77
CA GLN A 89 -0.80 4.40 13.28
C GLN A 89 -1.35 4.82 11.90
N ALA A 90 -1.60 3.87 10.99
CA ALA A 90 -2.24 4.18 9.71
C ALA A 90 -3.67 4.70 9.91
N GLN A 91 -4.41 4.13 10.86
CA GLN A 91 -5.74 4.63 11.21
C GLN A 91 -5.69 6.02 11.85
N GLN A 92 -4.68 6.28 12.69
CA GLN A 92 -4.43 7.60 13.28
C GLN A 92 -4.13 8.64 12.19
N LEU A 93 -3.22 8.35 11.25
CA LEU A 93 -2.89 9.22 10.13
C LEU A 93 -4.13 9.60 9.32
N LYS A 94 -4.96 8.60 9.00
CA LYS A 94 -6.23 8.85 8.30
C LYS A 94 -7.16 9.75 9.10
N ALA A 95 -7.27 9.56 10.42
CA ALA A 95 -8.10 10.41 11.28
C ALA A 95 -7.56 11.84 11.40
N GLU A 96 -6.25 12.04 11.47
CA GLU A 96 -5.59 13.33 11.49
C GLU A 96 -5.88 14.12 10.19
N ILE A 97 -5.75 13.46 9.02
CA ILE A 97 -6.08 14.07 7.72
C ILE A 97 -7.56 14.45 7.66
N ALA A 98 -8.46 13.53 8.05
CA ALA A 98 -9.90 13.78 8.04
C ALA A 98 -10.32 14.90 9.01
N GLY A 99 -9.58 15.08 10.10
CA GLY A 99 -9.78 16.15 11.08
C GLY A 99 -9.10 17.46 10.76
N HIS A 100 -8.46 17.58 9.59
CA HIS A 100 -7.67 18.75 9.18
C HIS A 100 -6.60 19.14 10.21
N ALA A 101 -5.92 18.14 10.76
CA ALA A 101 -4.89 18.35 11.77
C ALA A 101 -3.76 19.25 11.24
N ASP A 102 -2.98 19.78 12.17
CA ASP A 102 -1.81 20.59 11.82
C ASP A 102 -0.86 19.81 10.88
N PRO A 103 -0.38 20.42 9.80
CA PRO A 103 0.51 19.76 8.84
C PRO A 103 1.76 19.12 9.48
N GLN A 104 2.31 19.70 10.53
CA GLN A 104 3.46 19.13 11.22
C GLN A 104 3.10 17.85 11.96
N VAL A 105 1.88 17.75 12.51
CA VAL A 105 1.38 16.54 13.17
C VAL A 105 1.22 15.41 12.16
N VAL A 106 0.57 15.70 11.02
CA VAL A 106 0.38 14.74 9.92
C VAL A 106 1.73 14.26 9.38
N ALA A 107 2.66 15.18 9.10
CA ALA A 107 3.99 14.85 8.62
C ALA A 107 4.77 13.96 9.61
N ALA A 108 4.71 14.27 10.90
CA ALA A 108 5.38 13.47 11.94
C ALA A 108 4.81 12.05 12.00
N THR A 109 3.48 11.89 11.94
CA THR A 109 2.83 10.57 11.95
C THR A 109 3.16 9.78 10.68
N ALA A 110 3.13 10.42 9.51
CA ALA A 110 3.46 9.78 8.23
C ALA A 110 4.93 9.33 8.17
N HIS A 111 5.88 10.19 8.55
CA HIS A 111 7.31 9.83 8.60
C HIS A 111 7.57 8.70 9.60
N ALA A 112 7.00 8.76 10.81
CA ALA A 112 7.19 7.70 11.81
C ALA A 112 6.68 6.35 11.31
N LEU A 113 5.59 6.31 10.55
CA LEU A 113 5.07 5.10 9.93
C LEU A 113 5.95 4.63 8.77
N ALA A 114 6.44 5.54 7.94
CA ALA A 114 7.37 5.25 6.85
C ALA A 114 8.67 4.62 7.36
N ASP A 115 9.29 5.20 8.39
CA ASP A 115 10.52 4.69 9.01
C ASP A 115 10.32 3.28 9.57
N GLN A 116 9.19 3.02 10.23
CA GLN A 116 8.88 1.68 10.73
C GLN A 116 8.75 0.65 9.60
N LEU A 117 8.16 1.01 8.47
CA LEU A 117 8.08 0.12 7.30
C LEU A 117 9.45 -0.24 6.76
N LEU A 118 10.37 0.74 6.62
CA LEU A 118 11.74 0.50 6.18
C LEU A 118 12.45 -0.52 7.07
N VAL A 119 12.34 -0.35 8.39
CA VAL A 119 13.00 -1.22 9.37
C VAL A 119 12.39 -2.62 9.41
N ILE A 120 11.07 -2.71 9.52
CA ILE A 120 10.34 -3.98 9.73
C ILE A 120 10.42 -4.87 8.49
N TYR A 121 10.24 -4.29 7.31
CA TYR A 121 10.21 -5.04 6.05
C TYR A 121 11.53 -4.99 5.28
N LYS A 122 12.58 -4.39 5.86
CA LYS A 122 13.93 -4.27 5.28
C LYS A 122 13.87 -3.72 3.85
N ILE A 123 13.17 -2.59 3.70
CA ILE A 123 13.02 -1.93 2.41
C ILE A 123 14.23 -1.03 2.18
N ASP A 124 14.96 -1.28 1.09
CA ASP A 124 15.97 -0.35 0.62
C ASP A 124 15.27 0.80 -0.12
N ALA A 125 15.26 1.99 0.48
CA ALA A 125 14.74 3.21 -0.13
C ALA A 125 15.69 3.79 -1.19
N THR A 126 16.92 3.31 -1.24
CA THR A 126 17.94 3.75 -2.21
C THR A 126 18.19 2.68 -3.27
N PRO A 127 18.51 3.06 -4.51
CA PRO A 127 18.95 2.12 -5.53
C PRO A 127 20.18 1.33 -5.08
N ALA A 128 20.19 0.02 -5.29
CA ALA A 128 21.33 -0.85 -4.95
C ALA A 128 22.62 -0.44 -5.66
N THR A 129 22.49 0.21 -6.80
CA THR A 129 23.62 0.76 -7.56
C THR A 129 23.38 2.25 -7.82
N PRO A 130 24.29 3.15 -7.44
CA PRO A 130 24.16 4.56 -7.74
C PRO A 130 24.02 4.80 -9.25
N PRO A 131 23.13 5.71 -9.68
CA PRO A 131 23.00 6.03 -11.09
C PRO A 131 24.28 6.66 -11.63
N VAL A 132 24.69 6.26 -12.83
CA VAL A 132 25.85 6.83 -13.51
C VAL A 132 25.41 8.12 -14.22
N VAL A 133 26.11 9.24 -13.97
CA VAL A 133 25.76 10.56 -14.52
C VAL A 133 25.63 10.55 -16.06
N ALA A 134 26.52 9.82 -16.75
CA ALA A 134 26.45 9.67 -18.22
C ALA A 134 25.13 9.03 -18.70
N SER A 135 24.60 8.06 -17.94
CA SER A 135 23.30 7.44 -18.24
C SER A 135 22.14 8.40 -17.95
N ALA A 136 22.26 9.22 -16.91
CA ALA A 136 21.23 10.22 -16.55
C ALA A 136 21.06 11.26 -17.68
N THR A 137 22.14 11.76 -18.25
CA THR A 137 22.10 12.73 -19.37
C THR A 137 21.38 12.13 -20.60
N THR A 138 21.69 10.88 -20.93
CA THR A 138 21.04 10.19 -22.05
C THR A 138 19.55 9.96 -21.81
N LEU A 139 19.21 9.51 -20.61
CA LEU A 139 17.80 9.29 -20.22
C LEU A 139 17.01 10.59 -20.21
N TYR A 140 17.58 11.67 -19.68
CA TYR A 140 16.95 12.98 -19.71
C TYR A 140 16.67 13.46 -21.14
N ALA A 141 17.67 13.33 -22.03
CA ALA A 141 17.53 13.71 -23.43
C ALA A 141 16.46 12.89 -24.18
N GLN A 142 16.30 11.60 -23.82
CA GLN A 142 15.34 10.70 -24.47
C GLN A 142 13.93 10.79 -23.91
N GLN A 143 13.77 11.10 -22.62
CA GLN A 143 12.50 10.96 -21.91
C GLN A 143 11.89 12.28 -21.44
N CYS A 144 12.70 13.34 -21.29
CA CYS A 144 12.28 14.59 -20.64
C CYS A 144 12.51 15.84 -21.50
N SER A 145 13.43 15.81 -22.47
CA SER A 145 13.62 16.92 -23.38
C SER A 145 12.65 16.81 -24.56
N ALA A 146 11.54 17.57 -24.50
CA ALA A 146 10.63 17.77 -25.63
C ALA A 146 11.14 18.90 -26.53
#